data_83a4f9ed30cf4b249fc82c81cce13309
#
_entry.id   83a4f9ed30cf4b249fc82c81cce13309
#
_cell.length_a   1.000
_cell.length_b   1.000
_cell.length_c   1.000
_cell.angle_alpha   90.00
_cell.angle_beta   90.00
_cell.angle_gamma   90.00
#
_symmetry.space_group_name_H-M   'P 1'
#
loop_
_entity.id
_entity.type
_entity.pdbx_description
1 polymer ?
#
loop_
_entity_poly.entity_id
_entity_poly.type
_entity_poly.pdbx_seq_one_letter_code
_entity_poly.pdbx_strand_id
1 'polypeptide(L)'
;VRIVDVAPELPGAAEFVAKAKDLCTVSIAHTDSDYDHARAAIDAGATHLTHLYNAMPPIHHRNPGVIPAAVETPGVQAEIICDGYHIHPAAVRLAFTMFRDRMVLISDSGRCAGEPEGTKFQLGGQDAWLRGGVAKLADGTIACSATNLWTCLQNVLKWNVPEEEAIRAATFNPAKAIGAADKVGTIETGKLADFVVTN
;
A
#
# COMPACT_ATOMS: atom_id res chain seq x y z
N VAL A 1 4.75 -16.78 -3.31
CA VAL A 1 4.27 -15.59 -2.56
C VAL A 1 5.44 -14.65 -2.40
N ARG A 2 5.24 -13.35 -2.59
CA ARG A 2 6.29 -12.33 -2.45
C ARG A 2 6.05 -11.43 -1.25
N ILE A 3 4.80 -11.17 -0.92
CA ILE A 3 4.38 -10.43 0.27
C ILE A 3 3.32 -11.26 0.99
N VAL A 4 3.34 -11.22 2.32
CA VAL A 4 2.31 -11.80 3.18
C VAL A 4 1.90 -10.76 4.23
N ASP A 5 0.59 -10.64 4.45
CA ASP A 5 0.04 -9.70 5.42
C ASP A 5 -0.14 -10.34 6.80
N VAL A 6 0.05 -9.53 7.83
CA VAL A 6 -0.16 -9.90 9.23
C VAL A 6 -0.78 -8.73 10.01
N ALA A 7 -1.67 -9.04 10.95
CA ALA A 7 -2.16 -8.11 11.95
C ALA A 7 -1.35 -8.34 13.26
N PRO A 8 -0.53 -7.37 13.69
CA PRO A 8 0.42 -7.54 14.79
C PRO A 8 -0.20 -7.87 16.14
N GLU A 9 -1.43 -7.45 16.39
CA GLU A 9 -2.18 -7.71 17.61
C GLU A 9 -2.64 -9.16 17.77
N LEU A 10 -2.55 -9.97 16.72
CA LEU A 10 -2.98 -11.36 16.78
C LEU A 10 -1.96 -12.23 17.55
N PRO A 11 -2.44 -13.18 18.37
CA PRO A 11 -1.55 -14.12 19.05
C PRO A 11 -0.63 -14.86 18.08
N GLY A 12 0.68 -14.86 18.35
CA GLY A 12 1.67 -15.52 17.51
C GLY A 12 2.14 -14.70 16.31
N ALA A 13 1.70 -13.45 16.14
CA ALA A 13 2.07 -12.62 15.00
C ALA A 13 3.59 -12.39 14.93
N ALA A 14 4.25 -12.04 16.03
CA ALA A 14 5.70 -11.82 16.06
C ALA A 14 6.50 -13.07 15.71
N GLU A 15 6.08 -14.25 16.21
CA GLU A 15 6.70 -15.53 15.87
C GLU A 15 6.49 -15.90 14.40
N PHE A 16 5.31 -15.59 13.85
CA PHE A 16 5.03 -15.77 12.43
C PHE A 16 5.96 -14.88 11.59
N VAL A 17 6.06 -13.58 11.92
CA VAL A 17 6.96 -12.63 11.25
C VAL A 17 8.40 -13.13 11.26
N ALA A 18 8.91 -13.55 12.44
CA ALA A 18 10.27 -14.04 12.60
C ALA A 18 10.59 -15.26 11.72
N LYS A 19 9.59 -16.10 11.42
CA LYS A 19 9.74 -17.27 10.54
C LYS A 19 9.54 -16.92 9.06
N ALA A 20 8.68 -15.95 8.74
CA ALA A 20 8.30 -15.63 7.37
C ALA A 20 9.28 -14.66 6.69
N LYS A 21 9.97 -13.81 7.44
CA LYS A 21 10.85 -12.74 6.92
C LYS A 21 11.96 -13.21 5.97
N ASP A 22 12.44 -14.43 6.14
CA ASP A 22 13.48 -15.01 5.27
C ASP A 22 12.92 -15.65 4.00
N LEU A 23 11.60 -15.79 3.92
CA LEU A 23 10.88 -16.41 2.79
C LEU A 23 10.21 -15.38 1.87
N CYS A 24 9.71 -14.29 2.45
CA CYS A 24 9.00 -13.24 1.73
C CYS A 24 8.98 -11.94 2.55
N THR A 25 8.59 -10.85 1.93
CA THR A 25 8.31 -9.58 2.62
C THR A 25 7.09 -9.76 3.52
N VAL A 26 7.22 -9.44 4.81
CA VAL A 26 6.07 -9.42 5.72
C VAL A 26 5.57 -8.00 5.84
N SER A 27 4.27 -7.82 5.58
CA SER A 27 3.57 -6.55 5.62
C SER A 27 2.56 -6.50 6.76
N ILE A 28 2.45 -5.38 7.42
CA ILE A 28 1.39 -5.11 8.40
C ILE A 28 0.17 -4.59 7.64
N ALA A 29 -0.99 -5.24 7.86
CA ALA A 29 -2.24 -4.92 7.15
C ALA A 29 -3.47 -5.25 7.98
N HIS A 30 -4.60 -4.58 7.71
CA HIS A 30 -5.90 -4.87 8.31
C HIS A 30 -5.82 -5.08 9.83
N THR A 31 -5.36 -4.08 10.54
CA THR A 31 -4.96 -4.20 11.95
C THR A 31 -5.59 -3.12 12.83
N ASP A 32 -5.91 -3.47 14.05
CA ASP A 32 -6.24 -2.55 15.15
C ASP A 32 -5.04 -2.35 16.10
N SER A 33 -3.83 -2.67 15.64
CA SER A 33 -2.62 -2.65 16.44
C SER A 33 -2.31 -1.27 17.02
N ASP A 34 -1.92 -1.27 18.28
CA ASP A 34 -1.26 -0.14 18.92
C ASP A 34 0.21 -0.02 18.44
N TYR A 35 0.91 0.97 18.96
CA TYR A 35 2.31 1.22 18.63
C TYR A 35 3.23 0.07 19.07
N ASP A 36 3.02 -0.50 20.25
CA ASP A 36 3.92 -1.51 20.84
C ASP A 36 3.84 -2.84 20.08
N HIS A 37 2.63 -3.29 19.72
CA HIS A 37 2.46 -4.47 18.89
C HIS A 37 3.04 -4.27 17.48
N ALA A 38 2.83 -3.09 16.89
CA ALA A 38 3.41 -2.75 15.59
C ALA A 38 4.95 -2.76 15.64
N ARG A 39 5.55 -2.17 16.69
CA ARG A 39 7.00 -2.22 16.93
C ARG A 39 7.50 -3.64 17.09
N ALA A 40 6.82 -4.47 17.86
CA ALA A 40 7.22 -5.87 18.05
C ALA A 40 7.24 -6.64 16.72
N ALA A 41 6.25 -6.44 15.84
CA ALA A 41 6.23 -7.06 14.51
C ALA A 41 7.36 -6.52 13.60
N ILE A 42 7.62 -5.21 13.62
CA ILE A 42 8.71 -4.59 12.87
C ILE A 42 10.07 -5.11 13.37
N ASP A 43 10.28 -5.16 14.67
CA ASP A 43 11.52 -5.67 15.27
C ASP A 43 11.71 -7.18 15.00
N ALA A 44 10.62 -7.94 14.86
CA ALA A 44 10.67 -9.33 14.44
C ALA A 44 11.02 -9.50 12.94
N GLY A 45 10.84 -8.45 12.12
CA GLY A 45 11.25 -8.44 10.73
C GLY A 45 10.17 -8.05 9.71
N ALA A 46 9.03 -7.49 10.12
CA ALA A 46 8.09 -6.87 9.19
C ALA A 46 8.70 -5.60 8.60
N THR A 47 8.70 -5.48 7.28
CA THR A 47 9.36 -4.38 6.55
C THR A 47 8.42 -3.61 5.63
N HIS A 48 7.12 -3.85 5.75
CA HIS A 48 6.15 -3.27 4.84
C HIS A 48 4.83 -2.93 5.54
N LEU A 49 4.11 -1.93 5.04
CA LEU A 49 2.72 -1.63 5.38
C LEU A 49 1.87 -1.70 4.12
N THR A 50 0.80 -2.45 4.15
CA THR A 50 -0.19 -2.52 3.06
C THR A 50 -1.17 -1.35 3.17
N HIS A 51 -1.52 -0.73 2.05
CA HIS A 51 -2.54 0.33 1.85
C HIS A 51 -2.68 1.32 3.02
N LEU A 52 -1.60 2.02 3.34
CA LEU A 52 -1.46 3.01 4.41
C LEU A 52 -2.76 3.82 4.63
N TYR A 53 -3.15 4.04 5.88
CA TYR A 53 -4.38 4.65 6.38
C TYR A 53 -5.64 3.78 6.28
N ASN A 54 -5.69 2.79 5.41
CA ASN A 54 -6.89 1.97 5.21
C ASN A 54 -6.84 0.75 6.13
N ALA A 55 -7.98 0.43 6.74
CA ALA A 55 -8.11 -0.68 7.69
C ALA A 55 -7.01 -0.71 8.76
N MET A 56 -6.66 0.46 9.31
CA MET A 56 -5.73 0.62 10.44
C MET A 56 -6.09 1.85 11.28
N PRO A 57 -5.70 1.92 12.58
CA PRO A 57 -5.97 3.07 13.42
C PRO A 57 -5.34 4.35 12.88
N PRO A 58 -6.01 5.51 13.01
CA PRO A 58 -5.45 6.80 12.65
C PRO A 58 -4.32 7.20 13.60
N ILE A 59 -3.43 8.09 13.14
CA ILE A 59 -2.41 8.67 14.01
C ILE A 59 -3.07 9.50 15.12
N HIS A 60 -2.85 9.12 16.36
CA HIS A 60 -3.30 9.86 17.53
C HIS A 60 -2.12 10.20 18.45
N HIS A 61 -2.03 11.45 18.93
CA HIS A 61 -0.87 11.98 19.64
C HIS A 61 -0.50 11.30 20.97
N ARG A 62 -1.39 10.51 21.56
CA ARG A 62 -1.15 9.72 22.78
C ARG A 62 -1.19 8.20 22.55
N ASN A 63 -1.79 7.77 21.44
CA ASN A 63 -1.83 6.37 21.01
C ASN A 63 -1.54 6.33 19.50
N PRO A 64 -0.26 6.42 19.11
CA PRO A 64 0.11 6.72 17.72
C PRO A 64 -0.17 5.59 16.73
N GLY A 65 -0.26 4.34 17.18
CA GLY A 65 -0.57 3.19 16.34
C GLY A 65 0.56 2.80 15.39
N VAL A 66 0.18 2.11 14.33
CA VAL A 66 1.08 1.45 13.36
C VAL A 66 1.93 2.44 12.56
N ILE A 67 1.32 3.56 12.11
CA ILE A 67 1.95 4.46 11.14
C ILE A 67 3.24 5.10 11.69
N PRO A 68 3.25 5.71 12.88
CA PRO A 68 4.47 6.25 13.47
C PRO A 68 5.53 5.17 13.71
N ALA A 69 5.16 3.97 14.16
CA ALA A 69 6.10 2.87 14.34
C ALA A 69 6.86 2.53 13.05
N ALA A 70 6.17 2.54 11.92
CA ALA A 70 6.77 2.32 10.60
C ALA A 70 7.59 3.52 10.10
N VAL A 71 7.11 4.76 10.34
CA VAL A 71 7.84 5.99 9.95
C VAL A 71 9.19 6.07 10.61
N GLU A 72 9.27 5.78 11.91
CA GLU A 72 10.49 5.82 12.72
C GLU A 72 11.49 4.73 12.37
N THR A 73 11.07 3.67 11.66
CA THR A 73 11.95 2.54 11.33
C THR A 73 12.50 2.68 9.92
N PRO A 74 13.78 3.01 9.73
CA PRO A 74 14.41 3.01 8.42
C PRO A 74 14.28 1.65 7.74
N GLY A 75 13.88 1.66 6.45
CA GLY A 75 13.73 0.43 5.68
C GLY A 75 12.30 -0.13 5.62
N VAL A 76 11.40 0.26 6.50
CA VAL A 76 9.98 -0.08 6.36
C VAL A 76 9.35 0.75 5.25
N GLN A 77 8.83 0.08 4.23
CA GLN A 77 8.10 0.70 3.12
C GLN A 77 6.60 0.76 3.42
N ALA A 78 5.88 1.67 2.79
CA ALA A 78 4.43 1.77 2.92
C ALA A 78 3.76 1.90 1.57
N GLU A 79 2.74 1.09 1.33
CA GLU A 79 1.88 1.19 0.16
C GLU A 79 0.84 2.30 0.34
N ILE A 80 0.46 2.95 -0.76
CA ILE A 80 -0.57 3.98 -0.73
C ILE A 80 -1.46 3.92 -1.97
N ILE A 81 -2.78 3.99 -1.75
CA ILE A 81 -3.79 4.03 -2.81
C ILE A 81 -4.04 5.49 -3.19
N CYS A 82 -3.83 5.84 -4.45
CA CYS A 82 -3.99 7.21 -4.93
C CYS A 82 -5.06 7.35 -6.02
N ASP A 83 -6.17 6.66 -5.83
CA ASP A 83 -7.31 6.67 -6.77
C ASP A 83 -8.18 7.93 -6.70
N GLY A 84 -8.01 8.76 -5.66
CA GLY A 84 -8.84 9.96 -5.40
C GLY A 84 -10.09 9.71 -4.57
N TYR A 85 -10.33 8.47 -4.13
CA TYR A 85 -11.48 8.08 -3.31
C TYR A 85 -11.07 7.63 -1.92
N HIS A 86 -10.03 6.79 -1.80
CA HIS A 86 -9.58 6.23 -0.52
C HIS A 86 -8.92 7.27 0.38
N ILE A 87 -8.12 8.17 -0.17
CA ILE A 87 -7.27 9.07 0.61
C ILE A 87 -7.34 10.48 0.05
N HIS A 88 -7.54 11.46 0.94
CA HIS A 88 -7.52 12.86 0.57
C HIS A 88 -6.11 13.29 0.10
N PRO A 89 -5.97 14.10 -0.97
CA PRO A 89 -4.68 14.53 -1.51
C PRO A 89 -3.70 15.13 -0.50
N ALA A 90 -4.20 15.84 0.52
CA ALA A 90 -3.34 16.39 1.58
C ALA A 90 -2.70 15.29 2.44
N ALA A 91 -3.45 14.20 2.74
CA ALA A 91 -2.92 13.06 3.48
C ALA A 91 -1.91 12.26 2.62
N VAL A 92 -2.13 12.18 1.31
CA VAL A 92 -1.14 11.60 0.37
C VAL A 92 0.18 12.36 0.43
N ARG A 93 0.16 13.71 0.32
CA ARG A 93 1.39 14.51 0.42
C ARG A 93 2.09 14.36 1.77
N LEU A 94 1.31 14.28 2.86
CA LEU A 94 1.88 14.03 4.19
C LEU A 94 2.55 12.65 4.25
N ALA A 95 1.95 11.61 3.68
CA ALA A 95 2.54 10.28 3.61
C ALA A 95 3.88 10.29 2.85
N PHE A 96 3.94 10.93 1.69
CA PHE A 96 5.20 11.10 0.95
C PHE A 96 6.26 11.87 1.76
N THR A 97 5.85 12.88 2.53
CA THR A 97 6.78 13.60 3.43
C THR A 97 7.32 12.69 4.54
N MET A 98 6.50 11.82 5.13
CA MET A 98 6.88 10.91 6.21
C MET A 98 7.76 9.75 5.72
N PHE A 99 7.36 9.11 4.62
CA PHE A 99 8.04 7.90 4.12
C PHE A 99 9.08 8.17 3.03
N ARG A 100 8.99 9.31 2.31
CA ARG A 100 9.94 9.73 1.26
C ARG A 100 10.17 8.63 0.22
N ASP A 101 11.42 8.18 0.05
CA ASP A 101 11.86 7.15 -0.87
C ASP A 101 11.38 5.72 -0.50
N ARG A 102 10.57 5.60 0.54
CA ARG A 102 9.98 4.33 1.02
C ARG A 102 8.50 4.16 0.64
N MET A 103 7.89 5.15 -0.04
CA MET A 103 6.52 5.01 -0.53
C MET A 103 6.45 4.03 -1.69
N VAL A 104 5.39 3.20 -1.70
CA VAL A 104 5.02 2.29 -2.77
C VAL A 104 3.63 2.65 -3.27
N LEU A 105 3.49 3.01 -4.54
CA LEU A 105 2.20 3.31 -5.13
C LEU A 105 1.50 2.03 -5.56
N ILE A 106 0.26 1.85 -5.12
CA ILE A 106 -0.59 0.74 -5.48
C ILE A 106 -1.95 1.24 -6.00
N SER A 107 -2.64 0.41 -6.75
CA SER A 107 -4.02 0.66 -7.16
C SER A 107 -5.04 0.02 -6.23
N ASP A 108 -4.69 -1.08 -5.59
CA ASP A 108 -5.62 -1.93 -4.83
C ASP A 108 -6.91 -2.23 -5.62
N SER A 109 -6.74 -2.50 -6.91
CA SER A 109 -7.86 -2.69 -7.84
C SER A 109 -8.53 -4.04 -7.64
N GLY A 110 -9.82 -3.99 -7.42
CA GLY A 110 -10.67 -5.18 -7.42
C GLY A 110 -11.06 -5.62 -8.84
N ARG A 111 -11.75 -6.75 -8.91
CA ARG A 111 -12.25 -7.34 -10.17
C ARG A 111 -13.24 -6.46 -10.95
N CYS A 112 -13.72 -5.39 -10.33
CA CYS A 112 -14.61 -4.41 -10.95
C CYS A 112 -13.88 -3.34 -11.78
N ALA A 113 -12.55 -3.33 -11.78
CA ALA A 113 -11.76 -2.37 -12.55
C ALA A 113 -12.01 -2.56 -14.05
N GLY A 114 -12.45 -1.48 -14.71
CA GLY A 114 -12.83 -1.49 -16.13
C GLY A 114 -14.27 -1.94 -16.43
N GLU A 115 -15.04 -2.33 -15.43
CA GLU A 115 -16.45 -2.68 -15.57
C GLU A 115 -17.35 -1.43 -15.64
N PRO A 116 -18.56 -1.52 -16.22
CA PRO A 116 -19.52 -0.43 -16.22
C PRO A 116 -19.97 -0.03 -14.82
N GLU A 117 -20.32 1.26 -14.65
CA GLU A 117 -20.92 1.78 -13.41
C GLU A 117 -22.20 0.99 -13.05
N GLY A 118 -22.33 0.64 -11.76
CA GLY A 118 -23.42 -0.18 -11.26
C GLY A 118 -23.18 -1.68 -11.30
N THR A 119 -22.08 -2.15 -11.89
CA THR A 119 -21.74 -3.58 -11.89
C THR A 119 -21.69 -4.14 -10.46
N LYS A 120 -22.44 -5.24 -10.24
CA LYS A 120 -22.45 -6.00 -8.99
C LYS A 120 -21.47 -7.16 -9.07
N PHE A 121 -20.72 -7.38 -7.99
CA PHE A 121 -19.79 -8.51 -7.85
C PHE A 121 -19.69 -8.95 -6.40
N GLN A 122 -18.94 -10.02 -6.14
CA GLN A 122 -18.67 -10.51 -4.78
C GLN A 122 -17.21 -10.28 -4.41
N LEU A 123 -16.98 -9.78 -3.19
CA LEU A 123 -15.67 -9.61 -2.58
C LEU A 123 -15.71 -10.20 -1.16
N GLY A 124 -14.86 -11.19 -0.87
CA GLY A 124 -14.81 -11.83 0.44
C GLY A 124 -16.16 -12.43 0.90
N GLY A 125 -17.02 -12.87 -0.04
CA GLY A 125 -18.35 -13.40 0.26
C GLY A 125 -19.42 -12.32 0.47
N GLN A 126 -19.10 -11.04 0.37
CA GLN A 126 -20.03 -9.92 0.47
C GLN A 126 -20.37 -9.36 -0.91
N ASP A 127 -21.60 -8.89 -1.08
CA ASP A 127 -22.00 -8.17 -2.28
C ASP A 127 -21.36 -6.77 -2.31
N ALA A 128 -20.76 -6.42 -3.43
CA ALA A 128 -20.17 -5.11 -3.69
C ALA A 128 -20.66 -4.57 -5.06
N TRP A 129 -20.65 -3.27 -5.21
CA TRP A 129 -21.06 -2.58 -6.43
C TRP A 129 -20.02 -1.53 -6.81
N LEU A 130 -19.77 -1.40 -8.11
CA LEU A 130 -19.07 -0.24 -8.64
C LEU A 130 -20.00 0.98 -8.60
N ARG A 131 -19.67 1.95 -7.75
CA ARG A 131 -20.49 3.18 -7.55
C ARG A 131 -19.61 4.40 -7.38
N GLY A 132 -19.74 5.35 -8.32
CA GLY A 132 -18.95 6.58 -8.30
C GLY A 132 -17.47 6.34 -8.50
N GLY A 133 -17.08 5.36 -9.34
CA GLY A 133 -15.69 5.05 -9.67
C GLY A 133 -14.91 4.23 -8.62
N VAL A 134 -15.60 3.71 -7.61
CA VAL A 134 -15.00 2.89 -6.56
C VAL A 134 -15.93 1.76 -6.14
N ALA A 135 -15.40 0.63 -5.71
CA ALA A 135 -16.21 -0.48 -5.20
C ALA A 135 -16.74 -0.18 -3.80
N LYS A 136 -18.03 -0.38 -3.56
CA LYS A 136 -18.68 -0.16 -2.27
C LYS A 136 -19.52 -1.35 -1.85
N LEU A 137 -19.48 -1.67 -0.56
CA LEU A 137 -20.39 -2.60 0.09
C LEU A 137 -21.79 -1.98 0.23
N ALA A 138 -22.76 -2.76 0.69
CA ALA A 138 -24.14 -2.33 0.87
C ALA A 138 -24.30 -1.15 1.85
N ASP A 139 -23.45 -1.07 2.86
CA ASP A 139 -23.41 0.02 3.86
C ASP A 139 -22.66 1.28 3.39
N GLY A 140 -22.09 1.25 2.18
CA GLY A 140 -21.31 2.34 1.60
C GLY A 140 -19.81 2.30 1.90
N THR A 141 -19.34 1.33 2.67
CA THR A 141 -17.91 1.12 2.93
C THR A 141 -17.16 0.88 1.62
N ILE A 142 -16.03 1.56 1.42
CA ILE A 142 -15.14 1.32 0.27
C ILE A 142 -14.51 -0.06 0.45
N ALA A 143 -14.62 -0.91 -0.57
CA ALA A 143 -14.18 -2.29 -0.52
C ALA A 143 -12.88 -2.53 -1.30
N CYS A 144 -12.68 -1.82 -2.40
CA CYS A 144 -11.46 -1.80 -3.19
C CYS A 144 -11.53 -0.68 -4.24
N SER A 145 -10.41 -0.39 -4.86
CA SER A 145 -10.35 0.54 -5.99
C SER A 145 -10.92 -0.09 -7.28
N ALA A 146 -11.36 0.74 -8.19
CA ALA A 146 -11.72 0.37 -9.56
C ALA A 146 -10.80 1.01 -10.60
N THR A 147 -9.69 1.60 -10.15
CA THR A 147 -8.72 2.32 -11.00
C THR A 147 -7.49 1.45 -11.32
N ASN A 148 -6.58 1.99 -12.10
CA ASN A 148 -5.30 1.36 -12.41
C ASN A 148 -4.13 2.19 -11.87
N LEU A 149 -2.94 1.60 -11.83
CA LEU A 149 -1.74 2.24 -11.29
C LEU A 149 -1.32 3.50 -12.07
N TRP A 150 -1.57 3.54 -13.37
CA TRP A 150 -1.30 4.73 -14.19
C TRP A 150 -2.13 5.93 -13.73
N THR A 151 -3.42 5.75 -13.49
CA THR A 151 -4.30 6.79 -12.94
C THR A 151 -3.82 7.24 -11.55
N CYS A 152 -3.40 6.32 -10.69
CA CYS A 152 -2.82 6.66 -9.39
C CYS A 152 -1.57 7.53 -9.54
N LEU A 153 -0.66 7.19 -10.46
CA LEU A 153 0.53 7.99 -10.75
C LEU A 153 0.18 9.39 -11.26
N GLN A 154 -0.76 9.49 -12.21
CA GLN A 154 -1.24 10.80 -12.70
C GLN A 154 -1.84 11.65 -11.57
N ASN A 155 -2.57 11.04 -10.65
CA ASN A 155 -3.16 11.73 -9.51
C ASN A 155 -2.10 12.30 -8.57
N VAL A 156 -1.08 11.53 -8.18
CA VAL A 156 -0.04 12.03 -7.27
C VAL A 156 0.76 13.17 -7.90
N LEU A 157 1.01 13.12 -9.22
CA LEU A 157 1.63 14.23 -9.95
C LEU A 157 0.75 15.49 -9.93
N LYS A 158 -0.56 15.35 -10.19
CA LYS A 158 -1.54 16.45 -10.09
C LYS A 158 -1.64 17.02 -8.67
N TRP A 159 -1.36 16.23 -7.65
CA TRP A 159 -1.38 16.64 -6.25
C TRP A 159 -0.05 17.22 -5.76
N ASN A 160 0.87 17.52 -6.67
CA ASN A 160 2.18 18.13 -6.40
C ASN A 160 3.12 17.25 -5.56
N VAL A 161 3.05 15.93 -5.68
CA VAL A 161 4.14 15.05 -5.25
C VAL A 161 5.29 15.22 -6.25
N PRO A 162 6.55 15.36 -5.81
CA PRO A 162 7.69 15.47 -6.72
C PRO A 162 7.74 14.31 -7.71
N GLU A 163 7.98 14.61 -8.98
CA GLU A 163 7.92 13.64 -10.07
C GLU A 163 8.84 12.45 -9.83
N GLU A 164 10.08 12.69 -9.39
CA GLU A 164 11.03 11.63 -9.09
C GLU A 164 10.50 10.69 -8.00
N GLU A 165 9.92 11.22 -6.93
CA GLU A 165 9.35 10.43 -5.83
C GLU A 165 8.15 9.61 -6.31
N ALA A 166 7.26 10.22 -7.12
CA ALA A 166 6.09 9.56 -7.68
C ALA A 166 6.47 8.40 -8.62
N ILE A 167 7.43 8.61 -9.51
CA ILE A 167 7.93 7.58 -10.42
C ILE A 167 8.61 6.45 -9.65
N ARG A 168 9.48 6.76 -8.68
CA ARG A 168 10.12 5.75 -7.83
C ARG A 168 9.09 4.92 -7.06
N ALA A 169 8.06 5.56 -6.52
CA ALA A 169 6.97 4.87 -5.81
C ALA A 169 6.18 3.91 -6.70
N ALA A 170 6.09 4.18 -8.02
CA ALA A 170 5.39 3.34 -8.98
C ALA A 170 6.30 2.27 -9.66
N THR A 171 7.62 2.33 -9.50
CA THR A 171 8.57 1.49 -10.26
C THR A 171 9.59 0.79 -9.36
N PHE A 172 10.62 1.51 -8.93
CA PHE A 172 11.73 0.94 -8.16
C PHE A 172 11.31 0.44 -6.77
N ASN A 173 10.51 1.24 -6.06
CA ASN A 173 10.14 0.89 -4.69
C ASN A 173 9.29 -0.39 -4.60
N PRO A 174 8.25 -0.61 -5.43
CA PRO A 174 7.55 -1.89 -5.47
C PRO A 174 8.43 -3.06 -5.92
N ALA A 175 9.34 -2.84 -6.88
CA ALA A 175 10.31 -3.86 -7.28
C ALA A 175 11.23 -4.26 -6.11
N LYS A 176 11.69 -3.29 -5.31
CA LYS A 176 12.47 -3.54 -4.10
C LYS A 176 11.65 -4.30 -3.06
N ALA A 177 10.38 -3.91 -2.83
CA ALA A 177 9.50 -4.56 -1.87
C ALA A 177 9.34 -6.07 -2.10
N ILE A 178 9.32 -6.50 -3.36
CA ILE A 178 9.14 -7.92 -3.74
C ILE A 178 10.46 -8.62 -4.10
N GLY A 179 11.63 -7.98 -3.86
CA GLY A 179 12.93 -8.55 -4.19
C GLY A 179 13.17 -8.76 -5.69
N ALA A 180 12.69 -7.83 -6.54
CA ALA A 180 12.83 -7.88 -7.99
C ALA A 180 13.61 -6.68 -8.56
N ALA A 181 14.20 -5.83 -7.71
CA ALA A 181 14.89 -4.61 -8.12
C ALA A 181 16.17 -4.86 -8.94
N ASP A 182 16.70 -6.08 -8.90
CA ASP A 182 17.79 -6.54 -9.79
C ASP A 182 17.34 -6.76 -11.25
N LYS A 183 16.03 -6.89 -11.49
CA LYS A 183 15.44 -7.23 -12.79
C LYS A 183 14.64 -6.10 -13.40
N VAL A 184 13.93 -5.32 -12.60
CA VAL A 184 12.98 -4.28 -13.04
C VAL A 184 13.04 -3.05 -12.12
N GLY A 185 12.29 -1.99 -12.50
CA GLY A 185 12.09 -0.79 -11.68
C GLY A 185 13.02 0.37 -11.99
N THR A 186 14.11 0.14 -12.74
CA THR A 186 15.02 1.18 -13.23
C THR A 186 15.49 0.85 -14.64
N ILE A 187 15.92 1.87 -15.40
CA ILE A 187 16.49 1.71 -16.74
C ILE A 187 18.01 1.54 -16.58
N GLU A 188 18.46 0.30 -16.54
CA GLU A 188 19.88 -0.05 -16.37
C GLU A 188 20.25 -1.24 -17.24
N THR A 189 21.52 -1.30 -17.66
CA THR A 189 22.03 -2.43 -18.45
C THR A 189 21.89 -3.74 -17.68
N GLY A 190 21.32 -4.75 -18.33
CA GLY A 190 21.12 -6.08 -17.75
C GLY A 190 19.75 -6.29 -17.10
N LYS A 191 18.93 -5.25 -16.96
CA LYS A 191 17.54 -5.39 -16.53
C LYS A 191 16.58 -5.65 -17.70
N LEU A 192 15.38 -6.11 -17.37
CA LEU A 192 14.31 -6.32 -18.35
C LEU A 192 13.88 -4.99 -18.98
N ALA A 193 13.57 -5.02 -20.26
CA ALA A 193 13.13 -3.84 -21.02
C ALA A 193 11.61 -3.63 -20.90
N ASP A 194 11.11 -3.59 -19.66
CA ASP A 194 9.70 -3.37 -19.35
C ASP A 194 9.46 -1.86 -19.20
N PHE A 195 9.03 -1.22 -20.29
CA PHE A 195 8.85 0.23 -20.35
C PHE A 195 7.38 0.62 -20.50
N VAL A 196 7.00 1.72 -19.85
CA VAL A 196 5.79 2.46 -20.15
C VAL A 196 6.20 3.78 -20.79
N VAL A 197 5.74 4.02 -22.03
CA VAL A 197 5.98 5.27 -22.76
C VAL A 197 4.75 6.16 -22.58
N THR A 198 4.98 7.40 -22.15
CA THR A 198 3.91 8.39 -21.93
C THR A 198 4.16 9.66 -22.71
N ASN A 199 3.07 10.39 -23.03
CA ASN A 199 3.12 11.70 -23.66
C ASN A 199 3.28 12.81 -22.60
#